data_a07e2920db3806d3ee0db16a81055312
#
_entry.id   a07e2920db3806d3ee0db16a81055312
#
_cell.length_a   1.000
_cell.length_b   1.000
_cell.length_c   1.000
_cell.angle_alpha   90.00
_cell.angle_beta   90.00
_cell.angle_gamma   90.00
#
_symmetry.space_group_name_H-M   'P 1'
#
loop_
_entity.id
_entity.type
_entity.pdbx_description
1 polymer ?
#
loop_
_entity_poly.entity_id
_entity_poly.type
_entity_poly.pdbx_seq_one_letter_code
_entity_poly.pdbx_strand_id
1 'polypeptide(L)'
;MELLGSLWRGGRRFMKRKDSDAGDAGRALEELRASLYNEIRTSEGAKRQQQKYCGPVVALSFNFMVAVGIIMANKLVMGKVGFNFPIFLTFVHYITAWVLLAIFKTLSVLPVSPPSKTTPFSSLFALGAVMAFASGLANTSLQYNSVGFYQMAKIAVTPTIVLAEFILFRKTISFKKVLALAVVSAGVAVATVTDLEFNLFGALIAIAWIIPSAINKILWSTLQQQGNWTALALMWKTTPVTIFFLGALMPWIDPPGVLSFKWDVNNSTAVLVSALLGFLLQWSGALALGATSATTHVVLGQFKTCVILLGGFILFKSDPGVVSIGGAVVALSGMSVYTSLNLQGSQENMQQILPSPKPKSIPDDSTDFNVNTNGSTIV
;
A
#
# COMPACT_ATOMS: atom_id res chain seq x y z
N MET A 1 9.81 23.64 -12.50
CA MET A 1 10.59 23.04 -13.60
C MET A 1 12.04 23.46 -13.59
N GLU A 2 12.39 24.67 -13.21
CA GLU A 2 13.79 25.14 -13.14
C GLU A 2 14.62 24.51 -12.02
N LEU A 3 14.04 24.17 -10.87
CA LEU A 3 14.72 23.50 -9.74
C LEU A 3 15.18 22.08 -10.06
N LEU A 4 14.44 21.32 -10.84
CA LEU A 4 14.83 19.98 -11.31
C LEU A 4 15.91 20.05 -12.40
N GLY A 5 15.88 21.06 -13.25
CA GLY A 5 16.88 21.28 -14.28
C GLY A 5 18.25 21.72 -13.74
N SER A 6 18.29 22.43 -12.60
CA SER A 6 19.53 22.87 -11.96
C SER A 6 20.23 21.71 -11.23
N LEU A 7 19.48 20.79 -10.64
CA LEU A 7 20.03 19.58 -10.00
C LEU A 7 20.65 18.63 -11.02
N TRP A 8 20.08 18.55 -12.24
CA TRP A 8 20.58 17.64 -13.28
C TRP A 8 21.82 18.18 -14.00
N ARG A 9 21.93 19.50 -14.21
CA ARG A 9 23.11 20.13 -14.80
C ARG A 9 24.30 20.19 -13.83
N GLY A 10 24.07 20.24 -12.53
CA GLY A 10 25.12 20.21 -11.50
C GLY A 10 25.90 18.89 -11.47
N GLY A 11 25.25 17.74 -11.68
CA GLY A 11 25.87 16.42 -11.54
C GLY A 11 26.96 16.09 -12.58
N ARG A 12 26.88 16.65 -13.80
CA ARG A 12 27.90 16.39 -14.85
C ARG A 12 29.08 17.34 -14.88
N ARG A 13 28.97 18.52 -14.32
CA ARG A 13 30.06 19.51 -14.29
C ARG A 13 31.02 19.37 -13.10
N PHE A 14 30.67 18.62 -12.07
CA PHE A 14 31.47 18.47 -10.86
C PHE A 14 32.60 17.45 -10.94
N MET A 15 32.68 16.65 -12.01
CA MET A 15 33.84 15.74 -12.18
C MET A 15 35.12 16.40 -12.74
N LYS A 16 35.12 17.71 -13.00
CA LYS A 16 36.26 18.42 -13.64
C LYS A 16 36.59 19.77 -13.03
N ARG A 17 36.45 19.94 -11.72
CA ARG A 17 37.06 21.12 -11.07
C ARG A 17 38.02 20.66 -9.98
N LYS A 18 39.25 20.51 -10.41
CA LYS A 18 40.43 20.33 -9.60
C LYS A 18 40.83 21.72 -9.04
N ASP A 19 41.04 21.72 -7.73
CA ASP A 19 41.82 22.66 -6.96
C ASP A 19 41.57 24.16 -7.08
N SER A 20 40.97 24.75 -6.08
CA SER A 20 41.47 25.84 -5.23
C SER A 20 40.42 26.28 -4.22
N ASP A 21 40.81 26.43 -2.96
CA ASP A 21 40.19 27.21 -1.88
C ASP A 21 38.68 26.99 -1.58
N ALA A 22 38.27 25.75 -1.52
CA ALA A 22 37.06 25.42 -0.77
C ALA A 22 37.48 25.33 0.71
N GLY A 23 37.20 26.36 1.49
CA GLY A 23 37.41 26.35 2.93
C GLY A 23 36.70 25.12 3.57
N ASP A 24 37.04 24.81 4.81
CA ASP A 24 36.55 23.63 5.54
C ASP A 24 35.03 23.44 5.46
N ALA A 25 34.26 24.53 5.34
CA ALA A 25 32.82 24.51 5.10
C ALA A 25 32.44 23.91 3.72
N GLY A 26 33.22 24.14 2.67
CA GLY A 26 33.00 23.57 1.34
C GLY A 26 33.29 22.07 1.31
N ARG A 27 34.34 21.62 2.00
CA ARG A 27 34.68 20.19 2.15
C ARG A 27 33.60 19.46 2.97
N ALA A 28 33.17 20.05 4.09
CA ALA A 28 32.10 19.48 4.90
C ALA A 28 30.77 19.38 4.13
N LEU A 29 30.47 20.36 3.26
CA LEU A 29 29.28 20.33 2.41
C LEU A 29 29.38 19.25 1.32
N GLU A 30 30.57 19.04 0.77
CA GLU A 30 30.82 18.01 -0.24
C GLU A 30 30.83 16.60 0.36
N GLU A 31 31.39 16.42 1.55
CA GLU A 31 31.33 15.19 2.33
C GLU A 31 29.90 14.88 2.75
N LEU A 32 29.12 15.86 3.22
CA LEU A 32 27.72 15.72 3.55
C LEU A 32 26.90 15.33 2.32
N ARG A 33 27.22 15.94 1.16
CA ARG A 33 26.57 15.64 -0.12
C ARG A 33 26.93 14.25 -0.63
N ALA A 34 28.19 13.85 -0.52
CA ALA A 34 28.65 12.51 -0.87
C ALA A 34 28.08 11.44 0.07
N SER A 35 28.00 11.72 1.37
CA SER A 35 27.39 10.87 2.37
C SER A 35 25.89 10.70 2.11
N LEU A 36 25.15 11.79 1.88
CA LEU A 36 23.74 11.76 1.51
C LEU A 36 23.50 11.02 0.19
N TYR A 37 24.36 11.24 -0.80
CA TYR A 37 24.27 10.55 -2.09
C TYR A 37 24.51 9.03 -1.95
N ASN A 38 25.48 8.64 -1.13
CA ASN A 38 25.75 7.23 -0.83
C ASN A 38 24.65 6.62 0.03
N GLU A 39 24.07 7.37 0.98
CA GLU A 39 22.95 6.93 1.80
C GLU A 39 21.68 6.69 0.96
N ILE A 40 21.40 7.57 -0.01
CA ILE A 40 20.26 7.41 -0.94
C ILE A 40 20.46 6.20 -1.86
N ARG A 41 21.69 5.83 -2.15
CA ARG A 41 22.02 4.67 -2.99
C ARG A 41 21.82 3.34 -2.30
N THR A 42 21.79 3.30 -0.98
CA THR A 42 21.47 2.10 -0.21
C THR A 42 19.94 1.97 -0.09
N SER A 43 19.43 0.75 -0.14
CA SER A 43 17.98 0.50 0.03
C SER A 43 17.46 0.98 1.39
N GLU A 44 18.31 0.94 2.42
CA GLU A 44 17.98 1.41 3.78
C GLU A 44 17.93 2.93 3.86
N GLY A 45 18.89 3.62 3.26
CA GLY A 45 18.91 5.08 3.20
C GLY A 45 17.73 5.64 2.39
N ALA A 46 17.43 5.03 1.25
CA ALA A 46 16.27 5.38 0.44
C ALA A 46 14.94 5.15 1.19
N LYS A 47 14.84 4.10 2.01
CA LYS A 47 13.67 3.83 2.85
C LYS A 47 13.54 4.87 3.97
N ARG A 48 14.64 5.27 4.61
CA ARG A 48 14.65 6.35 5.61
C ARG A 48 14.23 7.69 5.01
N GLN A 49 14.73 8.03 3.82
CA GLN A 49 14.33 9.26 3.13
C GLN A 49 12.86 9.20 2.69
N GLN A 50 12.41 8.08 2.16
CA GLN A 50 11.00 7.88 1.83
C GLN A 50 10.11 8.13 3.07
N GLN A 51 10.49 7.62 4.23
CA GLN A 51 9.77 7.84 5.49
C GLN A 51 9.82 9.29 5.97
N LYS A 52 10.95 9.99 5.75
CA LYS A 52 11.14 11.39 6.14
C LYS A 52 10.29 12.36 5.31
N TYR A 53 10.22 12.17 3.98
CA TYR A 53 9.49 13.06 3.08
C TYR A 53 8.03 12.64 2.87
N CYS A 54 7.72 11.36 2.98
CA CYS A 54 6.39 10.81 2.83
C CYS A 54 5.91 10.23 4.17
N GLY A 55 5.57 11.13 5.09
CA GLY A 55 5.02 10.73 6.39
C GLY A 55 3.71 9.93 6.24
N PRO A 56 3.26 9.23 7.31
CA PRO A 56 2.08 8.37 7.26
C PRO A 56 0.83 9.08 6.73
N VAL A 57 0.59 10.32 7.15
CA VAL A 57 -0.58 11.11 6.73
C VAL A 57 -0.53 11.42 5.23
N VAL A 58 0.64 11.83 4.71
CA VAL A 58 0.82 12.15 3.29
C VAL A 58 0.64 10.90 2.43
N ALA A 59 1.26 9.78 2.82
CA ALA A 59 1.14 8.51 2.10
C ALA A 59 -0.31 8.02 2.05
N LEU A 60 -1.02 8.10 3.17
CA LEU A 60 -2.41 7.67 3.27
C LEU A 60 -3.36 8.57 2.49
N SER A 61 -3.21 9.90 2.58
CA SER A 61 -4.02 10.86 1.83
C SER A 61 -3.81 10.71 0.33
N PHE A 62 -2.56 10.54 -0.10
CA PHE A 62 -2.23 10.27 -1.50
C PHE A 62 -2.87 8.97 -1.99
N ASN A 63 -2.74 7.89 -1.23
CA ASN A 63 -3.38 6.60 -1.58
C ASN A 63 -4.91 6.72 -1.60
N PHE A 64 -5.50 7.49 -0.69
CA PHE A 64 -6.93 7.72 -0.67
C PHE A 64 -7.42 8.39 -1.96
N MET A 65 -6.84 9.54 -2.31
CA MET A 65 -7.24 10.32 -3.50
C MET A 65 -7.08 9.51 -4.79
N VAL A 66 -5.93 8.84 -4.94
CA VAL A 66 -5.65 8.02 -6.12
C VAL A 66 -6.58 6.80 -6.19
N ALA A 67 -6.87 6.14 -5.08
CA ALA A 67 -7.73 4.97 -5.08
C ALA A 67 -9.20 5.30 -5.40
N VAL A 68 -9.70 6.45 -4.97
CA VAL A 68 -11.02 6.95 -5.40
C VAL A 68 -11.00 7.26 -6.90
N GLY A 69 -9.99 8.02 -7.35
CA GLY A 69 -9.84 8.42 -8.75
C GLY A 69 -9.78 7.23 -9.72
N ILE A 70 -8.94 6.23 -9.44
CA ILE A 70 -8.77 5.08 -10.34
C ILE A 70 -10.03 4.20 -10.44
N ILE A 71 -10.76 4.00 -9.34
CA ILE A 71 -11.98 3.18 -9.37
C ILE A 71 -13.03 3.86 -10.24
N MET A 72 -13.20 5.18 -10.07
CA MET A 72 -14.12 5.96 -10.89
C MET A 72 -13.67 6.01 -12.36
N ALA A 73 -12.37 6.23 -12.61
CA ALA A 73 -11.82 6.25 -13.97
C ALA A 73 -11.99 4.89 -14.67
N ASN A 74 -11.68 3.77 -14.00
CA ASN A 74 -11.84 2.44 -14.59
C ASN A 74 -13.31 2.14 -14.90
N LYS A 75 -14.23 2.48 -13.99
CA LYS A 75 -15.67 2.29 -14.25
C LYS A 75 -16.18 3.17 -15.40
N LEU A 76 -15.66 4.40 -15.53
CA LEU A 76 -15.96 5.28 -16.68
C LEU A 76 -15.42 4.71 -17.98
N VAL A 77 -14.16 4.25 -17.99
CA VAL A 77 -13.51 3.67 -19.19
C VAL A 77 -14.26 2.41 -19.64
N MET A 78 -14.56 1.49 -18.73
CA MET A 78 -15.27 0.26 -19.07
C MET A 78 -16.75 0.49 -19.38
N GLY A 79 -17.41 1.44 -18.71
CA GLY A 79 -18.84 1.72 -18.89
C GLY A 79 -19.13 2.75 -20.00
N LYS A 80 -18.77 4.04 -19.79
CA LYS A 80 -19.13 5.14 -20.73
C LYS A 80 -18.32 5.14 -22.02
N VAL A 81 -17.00 4.85 -21.92
CA VAL A 81 -16.13 4.75 -23.12
C VAL A 81 -16.38 3.44 -23.86
N GLY A 82 -16.95 2.42 -23.19
CA GLY A 82 -17.26 1.12 -23.78
C GLY A 82 -16.04 0.23 -23.99
N PHE A 83 -14.94 0.51 -23.29
CA PHE A 83 -13.72 -0.31 -23.34
C PHE A 83 -13.87 -1.56 -22.48
N ASN A 84 -14.59 -2.56 -22.98
CA ASN A 84 -15.01 -3.76 -22.26
C ASN A 84 -13.92 -4.84 -22.18
N PHE A 85 -12.65 -4.45 -21.95
CA PHE A 85 -11.49 -5.35 -21.88
C PHE A 85 -10.73 -5.13 -20.56
N PRO A 86 -11.24 -5.65 -19.42
CA PRO A 86 -10.69 -5.34 -18.10
C PRO A 86 -9.27 -5.88 -17.88
N ILE A 87 -8.94 -7.06 -18.43
CA ILE A 87 -7.58 -7.61 -18.34
C ILE A 87 -6.61 -6.79 -19.20
N PHE A 88 -7.02 -6.43 -20.42
CA PHE A 88 -6.21 -5.59 -21.29
C PHE A 88 -6.01 -4.18 -20.66
N LEU A 89 -7.05 -3.60 -20.06
CA LEU A 89 -6.91 -2.33 -19.32
C LEU A 89 -5.86 -2.46 -18.20
N THR A 90 -5.94 -3.53 -17.43
CA THR A 90 -4.96 -3.82 -16.37
C THR A 90 -3.56 -4.03 -16.93
N PHE A 91 -3.43 -4.73 -18.05
CA PHE A 91 -2.17 -4.94 -18.75
C PHE A 91 -1.54 -3.60 -19.19
N VAL A 92 -2.33 -2.70 -19.76
CA VAL A 92 -1.88 -1.33 -20.13
C VAL A 92 -1.42 -0.56 -18.88
N HIS A 93 -2.12 -0.68 -17.74
CA HIS A 93 -1.70 -0.07 -16.47
C HIS A 93 -0.31 -0.56 -16.04
N TYR A 94 -0.04 -1.86 -16.12
CA TYR A 94 1.25 -2.43 -15.73
C TYR A 94 2.36 -2.12 -16.73
N ILE A 95 2.07 -2.09 -18.04
CA ILE A 95 3.03 -1.61 -19.05
C ILE A 95 3.40 -0.15 -18.78
N THR A 96 2.41 0.72 -18.59
CA THR A 96 2.65 2.13 -18.27
C THR A 96 3.47 2.27 -16.99
N ALA A 97 3.15 1.50 -15.94
CA ALA A 97 3.92 1.47 -14.71
C ALA A 97 5.38 1.04 -14.97
N TRP A 98 5.62 0.01 -15.77
CA TRP A 98 6.95 -0.46 -16.09
C TRP A 98 7.77 0.56 -16.88
N VAL A 99 7.15 1.22 -17.86
CA VAL A 99 7.78 2.30 -18.63
C VAL A 99 8.16 3.48 -17.73
N LEU A 100 7.26 3.91 -16.85
CA LEU A 100 7.55 4.99 -15.90
C LEU A 100 8.66 4.60 -14.92
N LEU A 101 8.67 3.36 -14.44
CA LEU A 101 9.74 2.84 -13.59
C LEU A 101 11.08 2.78 -14.34
N ALA A 102 11.08 2.42 -15.64
CA ALA A 102 12.27 2.47 -16.47
C ALA A 102 12.80 3.89 -16.61
N ILE A 103 11.92 4.87 -16.84
CA ILE A 103 12.28 6.30 -16.89
C ILE A 103 12.87 6.76 -15.54
N PHE A 104 12.25 6.41 -14.42
CA PHE A 104 12.75 6.76 -13.09
C PHE A 104 14.12 6.12 -12.81
N LYS A 105 14.33 4.89 -13.28
CA LYS A 105 15.61 4.21 -13.17
C LYS A 105 16.70 4.91 -13.99
N THR A 106 16.40 5.29 -15.23
CA THR A 106 17.38 6.01 -16.09
C THR A 106 17.70 7.40 -15.56
N LEU A 107 16.72 8.06 -14.94
CA LEU A 107 16.92 9.35 -14.26
C LEU A 107 17.58 9.22 -12.88
N SER A 108 17.94 8.01 -12.46
CA SER A 108 18.52 7.72 -11.13
C SER A 108 17.66 8.15 -9.94
N VAL A 109 16.33 8.24 -10.12
CA VAL A 109 15.37 8.54 -9.05
C VAL A 109 15.10 7.31 -8.19
N LEU A 110 15.25 6.11 -8.75
CA LEU A 110 15.09 4.86 -8.03
C LEU A 110 16.37 4.48 -7.28
N PRO A 111 16.29 4.05 -6.03
CA PRO A 111 17.39 3.36 -5.38
C PRO A 111 17.67 2.06 -6.14
N VAL A 112 18.81 2.00 -6.79
CA VAL A 112 19.19 0.90 -7.70
C VAL A 112 19.61 -0.34 -6.93
N SER A 113 20.01 -0.19 -5.68
CA SER A 113 20.53 -1.31 -4.89
C SER A 113 19.41 -2.20 -4.39
N PRO A 114 19.42 -3.50 -4.72
CA PRO A 114 18.57 -4.47 -4.04
C PRO A 114 18.95 -4.49 -2.55
N PRO A 115 18.02 -4.91 -1.67
CA PRO A 115 18.33 -5.07 -0.26
C PRO A 115 19.50 -6.04 -0.05
N SER A 116 20.27 -5.84 1.00
CA SER A 116 21.46 -6.65 1.35
C SER A 116 21.14 -8.14 1.55
N LYS A 117 19.91 -8.47 1.92
CA LYS A 117 19.42 -9.85 1.98
C LYS A 117 18.92 -10.30 0.61
N THR A 118 19.46 -11.42 0.13
CA THR A 118 19.02 -12.05 -1.11
C THR A 118 17.59 -12.58 -0.93
N THR A 119 16.65 -11.98 -1.68
CA THR A 119 15.28 -12.49 -1.73
C THR A 119 15.20 -13.57 -2.80
N PRO A 120 14.67 -14.76 -2.52
CA PRO A 120 14.57 -15.81 -3.51
C PRO A 120 13.68 -15.36 -4.69
N PHE A 121 14.11 -15.67 -5.91
CA PHE A 121 13.38 -15.33 -7.13
C PHE A 121 11.95 -15.90 -7.11
N SER A 122 11.76 -17.09 -6.54
CA SER A 122 10.43 -17.71 -6.38
C SER A 122 9.44 -16.82 -5.64
N SER A 123 9.86 -16.09 -4.60
CA SER A 123 8.98 -15.17 -3.86
C SER A 123 8.58 -13.97 -4.70
N LEU A 124 9.51 -13.39 -5.48
CA LEU A 124 9.23 -12.28 -6.40
C LEU A 124 8.33 -12.73 -7.55
N PHE A 125 8.57 -13.92 -8.08
CA PHE A 125 7.76 -14.54 -9.12
C PHE A 125 6.34 -14.81 -8.61
N ALA A 126 6.19 -15.43 -7.45
CA ALA A 126 4.91 -15.69 -6.82
C ALA A 126 4.14 -14.38 -6.57
N LEU A 127 4.81 -13.33 -6.07
CA LEU A 127 4.18 -12.02 -5.88
C LEU A 127 3.70 -11.44 -7.21
N GLY A 128 4.53 -11.46 -8.27
CA GLY A 128 4.16 -10.95 -9.59
C GLY A 128 2.96 -11.70 -10.20
N ALA A 129 2.94 -13.03 -10.08
CA ALA A 129 1.83 -13.87 -10.53
C ALA A 129 0.53 -13.53 -9.77
N VAL A 130 0.59 -13.51 -8.44
CA VAL A 130 -0.57 -13.20 -7.60
C VAL A 130 -1.08 -11.77 -7.84
N MET A 131 -0.18 -10.80 -8.11
CA MET A 131 -0.55 -9.44 -8.49
C MET A 131 -1.37 -9.41 -9.78
N ALA A 132 -1.02 -10.23 -10.78
CA ALA A 132 -1.77 -10.30 -12.04
C ALA A 132 -3.21 -10.78 -11.80
N PHE A 133 -3.38 -11.88 -11.07
CA PHE A 133 -4.71 -12.39 -10.72
C PHE A 133 -5.49 -11.40 -9.83
N ALA A 134 -4.86 -10.85 -8.80
CA ALA A 134 -5.51 -9.90 -7.90
C ALA A 134 -5.98 -8.64 -8.63
N SER A 135 -5.16 -8.06 -9.51
CA SER A 135 -5.50 -6.81 -10.21
C SER A 135 -6.40 -7.03 -11.42
N GLY A 136 -6.12 -8.08 -12.20
CA GLY A 136 -6.90 -8.41 -13.39
C GLY A 136 -8.33 -8.78 -13.04
N LEU A 137 -8.52 -9.76 -12.15
CA LEU A 137 -9.85 -10.18 -11.71
C LEU A 137 -10.59 -9.08 -10.94
N ALA A 138 -9.87 -8.17 -10.23
CA ALA A 138 -10.49 -7.02 -9.60
C ALA A 138 -11.14 -6.07 -10.61
N ASN A 139 -10.45 -5.75 -11.71
CA ASN A 139 -11.01 -4.92 -12.77
C ASN A 139 -12.14 -5.64 -13.53
N THR A 140 -12.02 -6.94 -13.74
CA THR A 140 -13.11 -7.75 -14.30
C THR A 140 -14.33 -7.73 -13.38
N SER A 141 -14.15 -7.87 -12.07
CA SER A 141 -15.24 -7.74 -11.09
C SER A 141 -15.88 -6.35 -11.12
N LEU A 142 -15.06 -5.29 -11.25
CA LEU A 142 -15.56 -3.92 -11.36
C LEU A 142 -16.36 -3.66 -12.65
N GLN A 143 -16.05 -4.37 -13.72
CA GLN A 143 -16.79 -4.28 -14.98
C GLN A 143 -18.21 -4.86 -14.84
N TYR A 144 -18.32 -6.07 -14.30
CA TYR A 144 -19.58 -6.82 -14.25
C TYR A 144 -20.46 -6.51 -13.05
N ASN A 145 -19.94 -5.81 -12.05
CA ASN A 145 -20.66 -5.47 -10.83
C ASN A 145 -20.82 -3.96 -10.66
N SER A 146 -21.75 -3.57 -9.81
CA SER A 146 -21.84 -2.20 -9.33
C SER A 146 -20.59 -1.80 -8.55
N VAL A 147 -20.35 -0.48 -8.43
CA VAL A 147 -19.24 0.03 -7.59
C VAL A 147 -19.47 -0.36 -6.13
N GLY A 148 -20.74 -0.40 -5.69
CA GLY A 148 -21.13 -0.84 -4.35
C GLY A 148 -20.73 -2.28 -4.08
N PHE A 149 -21.14 -3.19 -4.94
CA PHE A 149 -20.79 -4.61 -4.86
C PHE A 149 -19.26 -4.82 -4.83
N TYR A 150 -18.53 -4.15 -5.71
CA TYR A 150 -17.08 -4.22 -5.75
C TYR A 150 -16.42 -3.76 -4.43
N GLN A 151 -16.96 -2.72 -3.77
CA GLN A 151 -16.45 -2.28 -2.48
C GLN A 151 -16.76 -3.29 -1.36
N MET A 152 -17.93 -3.93 -1.39
CA MET A 152 -18.26 -4.98 -0.44
C MET A 152 -17.32 -6.18 -0.58
N ALA A 153 -17.04 -6.62 -1.80
CA ALA A 153 -16.04 -7.65 -2.07
C ALA A 153 -14.63 -7.26 -1.52
N LYS A 154 -14.26 -5.99 -1.61
CA LYS A 154 -13.01 -5.48 -0.99
C LYS A 154 -13.00 -5.59 0.53
N ILE A 155 -14.12 -5.36 1.20
CA ILE A 155 -14.23 -5.53 2.66
C ILE A 155 -14.03 -7.00 3.02
N ALA A 156 -14.59 -7.93 2.24
CA ALA A 156 -14.43 -9.37 2.43
C ALA A 156 -12.97 -9.87 2.33
N VAL A 157 -12.08 -9.12 1.69
CA VAL A 157 -10.65 -9.44 1.67
C VAL A 157 -10.05 -9.47 3.08
N THR A 158 -10.53 -8.64 4.02
CA THR A 158 -9.98 -8.59 5.39
C THR A 158 -10.23 -9.87 6.19
N PRO A 159 -11.46 -10.41 6.29
CA PRO A 159 -11.67 -11.74 6.88
C PRO A 159 -10.83 -12.82 6.23
N THR A 160 -10.68 -12.78 4.91
CA THR A 160 -9.87 -13.75 4.16
C THR A 160 -8.38 -13.67 4.51
N ILE A 161 -7.82 -12.47 4.70
CA ILE A 161 -6.44 -12.29 5.17
C ILE A 161 -6.27 -12.93 6.54
N VAL A 162 -7.18 -12.63 7.46
CA VAL A 162 -7.13 -13.15 8.83
C VAL A 162 -7.21 -14.68 8.86
N LEU A 163 -8.11 -15.25 8.05
CA LEU A 163 -8.22 -16.70 7.89
C LEU A 163 -6.93 -17.30 7.29
N ALA A 164 -6.39 -16.69 6.25
CA ALA A 164 -5.15 -17.13 5.63
C ALA A 164 -3.96 -17.06 6.61
N GLU A 165 -3.85 -15.99 7.40
CA GLU A 165 -2.81 -15.87 8.43
C GLU A 165 -2.98 -16.93 9.54
N PHE A 166 -4.19 -17.27 9.92
CA PHE A 166 -4.46 -18.35 10.88
C PHE A 166 -4.03 -19.70 10.31
N ILE A 167 -4.39 -20.02 9.06
CA ILE A 167 -4.06 -21.30 8.42
C ILE A 167 -2.55 -21.43 8.16
N LEU A 168 -1.94 -20.40 7.56
CA LEU A 168 -0.55 -20.45 7.09
C LEU A 168 0.47 -20.24 8.22
N PHE A 169 0.19 -19.33 9.14
CA PHE A 169 1.13 -18.92 10.18
C PHE A 169 0.70 -19.29 11.59
N ARG A 170 -0.43 -20.02 11.74
CA ARG A 170 -0.97 -20.47 13.05
C ARG A 170 -1.15 -19.29 14.03
N LYS A 171 -1.39 -18.08 13.54
CA LYS A 171 -1.64 -16.93 14.39
C LYS A 171 -2.98 -17.10 15.11
N THR A 172 -2.95 -17.14 16.44
CA THR A 172 -4.17 -17.19 17.26
C THR A 172 -4.88 -15.82 17.24
N ILE A 173 -6.19 -15.87 17.11
CA ILE A 173 -7.02 -14.67 17.01
C ILE A 173 -7.97 -14.66 18.22
N SER A 174 -8.11 -13.50 18.88
CA SER A 174 -9.05 -13.33 19.97
C SER A 174 -10.48 -13.58 19.52
N PHE A 175 -11.29 -14.24 20.35
CA PHE A 175 -12.69 -14.52 20.09
C PHE A 175 -13.49 -13.26 19.71
N LYS A 176 -13.23 -12.12 20.37
CA LYS A 176 -13.85 -10.83 20.04
C LYS A 176 -13.58 -10.39 18.60
N LYS A 177 -12.35 -10.61 18.10
CA LYS A 177 -11.99 -10.31 16.70
C LYS A 177 -12.69 -11.26 15.72
N VAL A 178 -12.82 -12.54 16.06
CA VAL A 178 -13.57 -13.51 15.26
C VAL A 178 -15.04 -13.10 15.14
N LEU A 179 -15.67 -12.70 16.25
CA LEU A 179 -17.04 -12.22 16.26
C LEU A 179 -17.23 -10.97 15.39
N ALA A 180 -16.35 -10.00 15.51
CA ALA A 180 -16.37 -8.79 14.67
C ALA A 180 -16.26 -9.14 13.18
N LEU A 181 -15.38 -10.09 12.81
CA LEU A 181 -15.24 -10.55 11.43
C LEU A 181 -16.47 -11.33 10.94
N ALA A 182 -17.13 -12.07 11.81
CA ALA A 182 -18.40 -12.75 11.47
C ALA A 182 -19.50 -11.72 11.14
N VAL A 183 -19.60 -10.63 11.92
CA VAL A 183 -20.51 -9.51 11.64
C VAL A 183 -20.17 -8.84 10.30
N VAL A 184 -18.87 -8.59 10.03
CA VAL A 184 -18.43 -8.09 8.72
C VAL A 184 -18.89 -9.01 7.59
N SER A 185 -18.63 -10.31 7.72
CA SER A 185 -18.97 -11.28 6.68
C SER A 185 -20.49 -11.37 6.43
N ALA A 186 -21.29 -11.33 7.49
CA ALA A 186 -22.75 -11.29 7.39
C ALA A 186 -23.25 -10.02 6.69
N GLY A 187 -22.72 -8.84 7.08
CA GLY A 187 -23.05 -7.56 6.44
C GLY A 187 -22.68 -7.53 4.96
N VAL A 188 -21.48 -8.04 4.60
CA VAL A 188 -21.07 -8.19 3.21
C VAL A 188 -22.00 -9.12 2.44
N ALA A 189 -22.34 -10.27 3.01
CA ALA A 189 -23.22 -11.22 2.34
C ALA A 189 -24.59 -10.60 2.05
N VAL A 190 -25.20 -9.91 3.03
CA VAL A 190 -26.47 -9.19 2.84
C VAL A 190 -26.33 -8.13 1.76
N ALA A 191 -25.29 -7.27 1.84
CA ALA A 191 -25.10 -6.19 0.89
C ALA A 191 -24.89 -6.67 -0.55
N THR A 192 -24.21 -7.82 -0.74
CA THR A 192 -23.91 -8.35 -2.07
C THR A 192 -25.10 -9.09 -2.69
N VAL A 193 -25.81 -9.89 -1.91
CA VAL A 193 -26.96 -10.70 -2.43
C VAL A 193 -28.18 -9.83 -2.72
N THR A 194 -28.36 -8.74 -1.99
CA THR A 194 -29.50 -7.83 -2.14
C THR A 194 -29.23 -6.61 -3.01
N ASP A 195 -28.04 -6.51 -3.63
CA ASP A 195 -27.74 -5.48 -4.61
C ASP A 195 -28.65 -5.66 -5.84
N LEU A 196 -29.38 -4.61 -6.20
CA LEU A 196 -30.33 -4.63 -7.33
C LEU A 196 -29.63 -4.84 -8.68
N GLU A 197 -28.34 -4.55 -8.78
CA GLU A 197 -27.50 -4.79 -9.95
C GLU A 197 -26.72 -6.12 -9.86
N PHE A 198 -27.20 -7.08 -9.05
CA PHE A 198 -26.52 -8.36 -8.83
C PHE A 198 -26.33 -9.14 -10.13
N ASN A 199 -25.09 -9.53 -10.41
CA ASN A 199 -24.71 -10.39 -11.52
C ASN A 199 -23.98 -11.62 -11.01
N LEU A 200 -24.50 -12.81 -11.28
CA LEU A 200 -23.89 -14.06 -10.79
C LEU A 200 -22.47 -14.27 -11.30
N PHE A 201 -22.21 -14.00 -12.59
CA PHE A 201 -20.86 -14.10 -13.14
C PHE A 201 -19.91 -13.12 -12.46
N GLY A 202 -20.34 -11.87 -12.29
CA GLY A 202 -19.60 -10.85 -11.56
C GLY A 202 -19.32 -11.25 -10.10
N ALA A 203 -20.27 -11.91 -9.42
CA ALA A 203 -20.12 -12.42 -8.07
C ALA A 203 -19.08 -13.55 -7.99
N LEU A 204 -19.10 -14.49 -8.94
CA LEU A 204 -18.09 -15.56 -9.02
C LEU A 204 -16.68 -15.00 -9.26
N ILE A 205 -16.54 -14.02 -10.14
CA ILE A 205 -15.27 -13.31 -10.35
C ILE A 205 -14.84 -12.57 -9.08
N ALA A 206 -15.78 -11.95 -8.34
CA ALA A 206 -15.49 -11.29 -7.07
C ALA A 206 -14.94 -12.28 -6.02
N ILE A 207 -15.53 -13.46 -5.88
CA ILE A 207 -14.99 -14.50 -5.01
C ILE A 207 -13.61 -14.96 -5.48
N ALA A 208 -13.42 -15.14 -6.78
CA ALA A 208 -12.17 -15.59 -7.35
C ALA A 208 -11.01 -14.61 -7.12
N TRP A 209 -11.24 -13.29 -7.10
CA TRP A 209 -10.16 -12.32 -6.86
C TRP A 209 -9.88 -12.03 -5.39
N ILE A 210 -10.81 -12.28 -4.47
CA ILE A 210 -10.62 -12.06 -3.03
C ILE A 210 -9.39 -12.82 -2.50
N ILE A 211 -9.25 -14.09 -2.89
CA ILE A 211 -8.14 -14.95 -2.44
C ILE A 211 -6.78 -14.42 -2.95
N PRO A 212 -6.56 -14.21 -4.26
CA PRO A 212 -5.31 -13.61 -4.73
C PRO A 212 -5.05 -12.23 -4.11
N SER A 213 -6.08 -11.42 -3.90
CA SER A 213 -5.94 -10.10 -3.26
C SER A 213 -5.44 -10.21 -1.82
N ALA A 214 -5.93 -11.19 -1.05
CA ALA A 214 -5.47 -11.45 0.31
C ALA A 214 -4.00 -11.91 0.31
N ILE A 215 -3.65 -12.90 -0.52
CA ILE A 215 -2.29 -13.42 -0.65
C ILE A 215 -1.33 -12.32 -1.11
N ASN A 216 -1.72 -11.50 -2.07
CA ASN A 216 -0.92 -10.37 -2.56
C ASN A 216 -0.56 -9.41 -1.42
N LYS A 217 -1.51 -9.03 -0.58
CA LYS A 217 -1.26 -8.14 0.57
C LYS A 217 -0.30 -8.75 1.58
N ILE A 218 -0.44 -10.05 1.87
CA ILE A 218 0.43 -10.78 2.79
C ILE A 218 1.86 -10.84 2.21
N LEU A 219 2.03 -11.28 0.97
CA LEU A 219 3.34 -11.39 0.33
C LEU A 219 4.01 -10.03 0.19
N TRP A 220 3.26 -9.00 -0.25
CA TRP A 220 3.78 -7.65 -0.39
C TRP A 220 4.29 -7.09 0.94
N SER A 221 3.47 -7.18 2.00
CA SER A 221 3.83 -6.73 3.34
C SER A 221 5.06 -7.47 3.87
N THR A 222 5.11 -8.79 3.71
CA THR A 222 6.23 -9.63 4.16
C THR A 222 7.53 -9.24 3.44
N LEU A 223 7.52 -9.13 2.13
CA LEU A 223 8.71 -8.78 1.35
C LEU A 223 9.18 -7.35 1.64
N GLN A 224 8.25 -6.41 1.82
CA GLN A 224 8.60 -5.02 2.08
C GLN A 224 9.11 -4.79 3.51
N GLN A 225 8.52 -5.49 4.50
CA GLN A 225 8.91 -5.33 5.91
C GLN A 225 10.15 -6.16 6.26
N GLN A 226 10.17 -7.45 5.88
CA GLN A 226 11.27 -8.36 6.23
C GLN A 226 12.44 -8.29 5.25
N GLY A 227 12.16 -8.02 3.98
CA GLY A 227 13.16 -7.96 2.92
C GLY A 227 13.79 -6.58 2.71
N ASN A 228 13.38 -5.55 3.45
CA ASN A 228 13.83 -4.15 3.29
C ASN A 228 13.70 -3.58 1.87
N TRP A 229 12.72 -4.08 1.09
CA TRP A 229 12.47 -3.56 -0.24
C TRP A 229 11.82 -2.17 -0.18
N THR A 230 12.30 -1.26 -1.02
CA THR A 230 11.56 -0.03 -1.31
C THR A 230 10.36 -0.36 -2.21
N ALA A 231 9.31 0.47 -2.13
CA ALA A 231 8.11 0.30 -2.93
C ALA A 231 8.42 0.17 -4.44
N LEU A 232 9.19 1.13 -4.97
CA LEU A 232 9.51 1.20 -6.39
C LEU A 232 10.45 0.08 -6.85
N ALA A 233 11.44 -0.32 -6.02
CA ALA A 233 12.35 -1.41 -6.36
C ALA A 233 11.61 -2.76 -6.42
N LEU A 234 10.68 -3.00 -5.49
CA LEU A 234 9.85 -4.21 -5.51
C LEU A 234 8.91 -4.22 -6.74
N MET A 235 8.25 -3.09 -7.04
CA MET A 235 7.46 -2.93 -8.26
C MET A 235 8.29 -3.21 -9.51
N TRP A 236 9.50 -2.64 -9.62
CA TRP A 236 10.39 -2.87 -10.77
C TRP A 236 10.67 -4.34 -11.04
N LYS A 237 10.86 -5.12 -9.97
CA LYS A 237 11.18 -6.55 -10.08
C LYS A 237 9.96 -7.44 -10.36
N THR A 238 8.79 -7.08 -9.86
CA THR A 238 7.57 -7.91 -9.98
C THR A 238 6.72 -7.57 -11.19
N THR A 239 6.73 -6.32 -11.66
CA THR A 239 5.90 -5.86 -12.79
C THR A 239 6.09 -6.68 -14.08
N PRO A 240 7.30 -7.06 -14.53
CA PRO A 240 7.45 -7.89 -15.75
C PRO A 240 6.74 -9.24 -15.64
N VAL A 241 6.80 -9.87 -14.45
CA VAL A 241 6.10 -11.13 -14.19
C VAL A 241 4.58 -10.91 -14.24
N THR A 242 4.11 -9.81 -13.66
CA THR A 242 2.69 -9.46 -13.68
C THR A 242 2.19 -9.22 -15.11
N ILE A 243 2.96 -8.51 -15.95
CA ILE A 243 2.64 -8.28 -17.36
C ILE A 243 2.53 -9.62 -18.11
N PHE A 244 3.47 -10.54 -17.89
CA PHE A 244 3.45 -11.86 -18.50
C PHE A 244 2.16 -12.62 -18.17
N PHE A 245 1.79 -12.70 -16.90
CA PHE A 245 0.57 -13.41 -16.49
C PHE A 245 -0.72 -12.71 -16.95
N LEU A 246 -0.76 -11.38 -16.97
CA LEU A 246 -1.91 -10.64 -17.53
C LEU A 246 -2.06 -10.91 -19.04
N GLY A 247 -0.94 -10.92 -19.78
CA GLY A 247 -0.97 -11.30 -21.20
C GLY A 247 -1.49 -12.72 -21.43
N ALA A 248 -1.12 -13.66 -20.55
CA ALA A 248 -1.61 -15.04 -20.62
C ALA A 248 -3.10 -15.17 -20.23
N LEU A 249 -3.60 -14.32 -19.33
CA LEU A 249 -5.01 -14.34 -18.90
C LEU A 249 -5.96 -13.67 -19.89
N MET A 250 -5.46 -12.73 -20.70
CA MET A 250 -6.26 -11.91 -21.62
C MET A 250 -7.16 -12.75 -22.56
N PRO A 251 -6.67 -13.78 -23.27
CA PRO A 251 -7.50 -14.52 -24.22
C PRO A 251 -8.58 -15.38 -23.55
N TRP A 252 -8.51 -15.59 -22.23
CA TRP A 252 -9.45 -16.42 -21.48
C TRP A 252 -10.58 -15.61 -20.83
N ILE A 253 -10.31 -14.35 -20.49
CA ILE A 253 -11.23 -13.53 -19.68
C ILE A 253 -11.81 -12.37 -20.48
N ASP A 254 -10.98 -11.70 -21.28
CA ASP A 254 -11.44 -10.61 -22.12
C ASP A 254 -12.19 -11.12 -23.34
N PRO A 255 -13.26 -10.44 -23.78
CA PRO A 255 -13.92 -10.77 -25.02
C PRO A 255 -12.97 -10.58 -26.21
N PRO A 256 -13.13 -11.32 -27.32
CA PRO A 256 -12.34 -11.08 -28.53
C PRO A 256 -12.64 -9.70 -29.12
N GLY A 257 -11.64 -9.08 -29.78
CA GLY A 257 -11.86 -7.85 -30.53
C GLY A 257 -11.23 -6.59 -29.93
N VAL A 258 -10.32 -6.70 -28.98
CA VAL A 258 -9.61 -5.54 -28.42
C VAL A 258 -8.90 -4.70 -29.49
N LEU A 259 -8.38 -5.33 -30.56
CA LEU A 259 -7.73 -4.64 -31.68
C LEU A 259 -8.74 -3.93 -32.60
N SER A 260 -10.00 -4.35 -32.59
CA SER A 260 -11.10 -3.74 -33.34
C SER A 260 -11.77 -2.58 -32.60
N PHE A 261 -11.33 -2.31 -31.35
CA PHE A 261 -11.82 -1.15 -30.60
C PHE A 261 -11.46 0.15 -31.31
N LYS A 262 -12.40 1.10 -31.32
CA LYS A 262 -12.20 2.39 -31.98
C LYS A 262 -11.27 3.28 -31.14
N TRP A 263 -9.99 3.26 -31.48
CA TRP A 263 -8.96 4.09 -30.88
C TRP A 263 -8.99 5.51 -31.47
N ASP A 264 -9.79 6.37 -30.89
CA ASP A 264 -9.75 7.81 -31.12
C ASP A 264 -8.97 8.53 -30.02
N VAL A 265 -8.74 9.83 -30.17
CA VAL A 265 -7.96 10.63 -29.21
C VAL A 265 -8.61 10.62 -27.82
N ASN A 266 -9.94 10.71 -27.74
CA ASN A 266 -10.66 10.76 -26.48
C ASN A 266 -10.59 9.43 -25.74
N ASN A 267 -10.84 8.31 -26.44
CA ASN A 267 -10.80 6.98 -25.86
C ASN A 267 -9.37 6.61 -25.44
N SER A 268 -8.38 6.91 -26.27
CA SER A 268 -6.96 6.67 -25.94
C SER A 268 -6.52 7.51 -24.74
N THR A 269 -6.95 8.77 -24.65
CA THR A 269 -6.65 9.64 -23.50
C THR A 269 -7.30 9.11 -22.23
N ALA A 270 -8.55 8.64 -22.28
CA ALA A 270 -9.23 8.07 -21.12
C ALA A 270 -8.51 6.83 -20.59
N VAL A 271 -8.08 5.92 -21.48
CA VAL A 271 -7.29 4.73 -21.13
C VAL A 271 -5.93 5.12 -20.54
N LEU A 272 -5.24 6.10 -21.14
CA LEU A 272 -3.94 6.57 -20.66
C LEU A 272 -4.03 7.23 -19.28
N VAL A 273 -5.04 8.09 -19.06
CA VAL A 273 -5.29 8.72 -17.74
C VAL A 273 -5.56 7.64 -16.69
N SER A 274 -6.39 6.64 -17.03
CA SER A 274 -6.63 5.49 -16.16
C SER A 274 -5.34 4.72 -15.86
N ALA A 275 -4.45 4.54 -16.85
CA ALA A 275 -3.18 3.84 -16.68
C ALA A 275 -2.21 4.61 -15.77
N LEU A 276 -2.14 5.94 -15.90
CA LEU A 276 -1.35 6.79 -15.00
C LEU A 276 -1.86 6.71 -13.56
N LEU A 277 -3.19 6.76 -13.37
CA LEU A 277 -3.80 6.55 -12.05
C LEU A 277 -3.52 5.14 -11.52
N GLY A 278 -3.46 4.12 -12.38
CA GLY A 278 -3.09 2.76 -12.04
C GLY A 278 -1.66 2.66 -11.47
N PHE A 279 -0.71 3.32 -12.12
CA PHE A 279 0.66 3.44 -11.59
C PHE A 279 0.69 4.15 -10.24
N LEU A 280 0.01 5.29 -10.13
CA LEU A 280 -0.06 6.06 -8.88
C LEU A 280 -0.73 5.25 -7.76
N LEU A 281 -1.75 4.43 -8.06
CA LEU A 281 -2.38 3.54 -7.08
C LEU A 281 -1.39 2.52 -6.53
N GLN A 282 -0.63 1.86 -7.40
CA GLN A 282 0.36 0.88 -6.98
C GLN A 282 1.44 1.53 -6.11
N TRP A 283 1.97 2.65 -6.56
CA TRP A 283 3.00 3.38 -5.83
C TRP A 283 2.50 3.92 -4.49
N SER A 284 1.36 4.63 -4.47
CA SER A 284 0.78 5.17 -3.23
C SER A 284 0.39 4.06 -2.24
N GLY A 285 -0.12 2.92 -2.74
CA GLY A 285 -0.43 1.75 -1.93
C GLY A 285 0.82 1.16 -1.27
N ALA A 286 1.90 1.04 -2.02
CA ALA A 286 3.18 0.58 -1.52
C ALA A 286 3.81 1.56 -0.49
N LEU A 287 3.68 2.87 -0.72
CA LEU A 287 4.09 3.90 0.25
C LEU A 287 3.28 3.81 1.54
N ALA A 288 1.97 3.68 1.43
CA ALA A 288 1.08 3.57 2.58
C ALA A 288 1.37 2.32 3.43
N LEU A 289 1.59 1.18 2.80
CA LEU A 289 1.98 -0.07 3.48
C LEU A 289 3.36 0.02 4.15
N GLY A 290 4.28 0.81 3.59
CA GLY A 290 5.60 1.04 4.16
C GLY A 290 5.64 2.05 5.31
N ALA A 291 4.71 3.00 5.33
CA ALA A 291 4.70 4.14 6.25
C ALA A 291 3.76 3.98 7.45
N THR A 292 2.82 3.01 7.42
CA THR A 292 1.76 2.91 8.44
C THR A 292 1.66 1.53 9.05
N SER A 293 1.07 1.46 10.24
CA SER A 293 0.59 0.19 10.76
C SER A 293 -0.56 -0.35 9.89
N ALA A 294 -0.67 -1.67 9.77
CA ALA A 294 -1.77 -2.31 9.05
C ALA A 294 -3.15 -1.79 9.52
N THR A 295 -3.26 -1.45 10.79
CA THR A 295 -4.49 -0.97 11.41
C THR A 295 -4.91 0.42 10.94
N THR A 296 -3.97 1.39 10.87
CA THR A 296 -4.23 2.74 10.35
C THR A 296 -4.65 2.68 8.87
N HIS A 297 -4.02 1.77 8.12
CA HIS A 297 -4.38 1.54 6.71
C HIS A 297 -5.81 0.99 6.56
N VAL A 298 -6.25 0.13 7.48
CA VAL A 298 -7.62 -0.43 7.48
C VAL A 298 -8.66 0.66 7.81
N VAL A 299 -8.43 1.50 8.83
CA VAL A 299 -9.36 2.61 9.19
C VAL A 299 -9.57 3.56 8.00
N LEU A 300 -8.47 3.98 7.36
CA LEU A 300 -8.58 4.84 6.18
C LEU A 300 -9.25 4.10 5.01
N GLY A 301 -9.03 2.78 4.91
CA GLY A 301 -9.71 1.92 3.93
C GLY A 301 -11.24 1.97 4.06
N GLN A 302 -11.77 2.03 5.27
CA GLN A 302 -13.21 2.14 5.53
C GLN A 302 -13.77 3.48 5.07
N PHE A 303 -13.12 4.59 5.45
CA PHE A 303 -13.52 5.92 5.01
C PHE A 303 -13.49 6.03 3.47
N LYS A 304 -12.44 5.49 2.85
CA LYS A 304 -12.33 5.39 1.39
C LYS A 304 -13.50 4.64 0.77
N THR A 305 -13.92 3.53 1.36
CA THR A 305 -15.07 2.75 0.90
C THR A 305 -16.35 3.58 0.93
N CYS A 306 -16.61 4.32 2.01
CA CYS A 306 -17.78 5.20 2.11
C CYS A 306 -17.79 6.27 0.99
N VAL A 307 -16.65 6.92 0.73
CA VAL A 307 -16.55 7.95 -0.32
C VAL A 307 -16.74 7.34 -1.72
N ILE A 308 -16.22 6.15 -1.96
CA ILE A 308 -16.39 5.46 -3.25
C ILE A 308 -17.84 5.01 -3.46
N LEU A 309 -18.52 4.52 -2.42
CA LEU A 309 -19.94 4.17 -2.46
C LEU A 309 -20.79 5.38 -2.82
N LEU A 310 -20.57 6.51 -2.14
CA LEU A 310 -21.24 7.78 -2.42
C LEU A 310 -20.96 8.26 -3.85
N GLY A 311 -19.71 8.19 -4.30
CA GLY A 311 -19.32 8.53 -5.68
C GLY A 311 -19.98 7.60 -6.70
N GLY A 312 -20.12 6.31 -6.41
CA GLY A 312 -20.84 5.35 -7.24
C GLY A 312 -22.30 5.75 -7.42
N PHE A 313 -22.98 6.09 -6.34
CA PHE A 313 -24.36 6.57 -6.38
C PHE A 313 -24.50 7.86 -7.22
N ILE A 314 -23.65 8.85 -6.97
CA ILE A 314 -23.77 10.18 -7.65
C ILE A 314 -23.39 10.09 -9.13
N LEU A 315 -22.25 9.42 -9.46
CA LEU A 315 -21.69 9.45 -10.82
C LEU A 315 -22.31 8.43 -11.77
N PHE A 316 -22.69 7.25 -11.24
CA PHE A 316 -23.19 6.13 -12.05
C PHE A 316 -24.69 5.89 -11.85
N LYS A 317 -25.35 6.65 -10.94
CA LYS A 317 -26.76 6.44 -10.55
C LYS A 317 -27.03 4.99 -10.14
N SER A 318 -26.03 4.33 -9.57
CA SER A 318 -26.15 2.96 -9.06
C SER A 318 -27.04 2.98 -7.83
N ASP A 319 -28.16 2.28 -7.88
CA ASP A 319 -29.06 2.13 -6.74
C ASP A 319 -28.92 0.72 -6.15
N PRO A 320 -28.17 0.56 -5.07
CA PRO A 320 -27.97 -0.76 -4.45
C PRO A 320 -29.19 -1.25 -3.68
N GLY A 321 -30.22 -0.42 -3.50
CA GLY A 321 -31.38 -0.73 -2.67
C GLY A 321 -31.12 -0.55 -1.16
N VAL A 322 -32.19 -0.34 -0.41
CA VAL A 322 -32.12 -0.03 1.04
C VAL A 322 -31.51 -1.18 1.85
N VAL A 323 -31.85 -2.43 1.51
CA VAL A 323 -31.33 -3.61 2.23
C VAL A 323 -29.82 -3.78 2.02
N SER A 324 -29.34 -3.57 0.80
CA SER A 324 -27.91 -3.59 0.49
C SER A 324 -27.15 -2.50 1.23
N ILE A 325 -27.71 -1.28 1.29
CA ILE A 325 -27.13 -0.19 2.11
C ILE A 325 -27.07 -0.58 3.59
N GLY A 326 -28.14 -1.18 4.13
CA GLY A 326 -28.16 -1.70 5.50
C GLY A 326 -27.05 -2.72 5.75
N GLY A 327 -26.88 -3.68 4.84
CA GLY A 327 -25.78 -4.65 4.88
C GLY A 327 -24.40 -4.00 4.86
N ALA A 328 -24.21 -2.97 4.02
CA ALA A 328 -22.98 -2.20 3.96
C ALA A 328 -22.66 -1.47 5.28
N VAL A 329 -23.66 -0.86 5.91
CA VAL A 329 -23.52 -0.20 7.22
C VAL A 329 -23.11 -1.21 8.29
N VAL A 330 -23.75 -2.40 8.33
CA VAL A 330 -23.37 -3.48 9.26
C VAL A 330 -21.93 -3.93 9.02
N ALA A 331 -21.52 -4.14 7.77
CA ALA A 331 -20.16 -4.54 7.43
C ALA A 331 -19.11 -3.50 7.88
N LEU A 332 -19.38 -2.22 7.61
CA LEU A 332 -18.49 -1.11 8.02
C LEU A 332 -18.40 -0.97 9.54
N SER A 333 -19.53 -1.13 10.25
CA SER A 333 -19.57 -1.11 11.71
C SER A 333 -18.76 -2.26 12.31
N GLY A 334 -18.95 -3.48 11.82
CA GLY A 334 -18.17 -4.66 12.22
C GLY A 334 -16.66 -4.48 11.97
N MET A 335 -16.30 -3.88 10.83
CA MET A 335 -14.91 -3.58 10.51
C MET A 335 -14.32 -2.50 11.43
N SER A 336 -15.10 -1.50 11.84
CA SER A 336 -14.69 -0.49 12.82
C SER A 336 -14.41 -1.10 14.20
N VAL A 337 -15.26 -2.02 14.64
CA VAL A 337 -15.03 -2.78 15.89
C VAL A 337 -13.77 -3.64 15.77
N TYR A 338 -13.61 -4.39 14.69
CA TYR A 338 -12.40 -5.19 14.45
C TYR A 338 -11.12 -4.35 14.50
N THR A 339 -11.16 -3.18 13.87
CA THR A 339 -10.04 -2.24 13.84
C THR A 339 -9.71 -1.71 15.24
N SER A 340 -10.71 -1.32 16.02
CA SER A 340 -10.54 -0.88 17.42
C SER A 340 -9.90 -1.96 18.29
N LEU A 341 -10.36 -3.22 18.18
CA LEU A 341 -9.78 -4.35 18.89
C LEU A 341 -8.32 -4.65 18.47
N ASN A 342 -7.98 -4.34 17.22
CA ASN A 342 -6.61 -4.50 16.73
C ASN A 342 -5.68 -3.42 17.29
N LEU A 343 -6.15 -2.18 17.38
CA LEU A 343 -5.42 -1.05 17.99
C LEU A 343 -5.13 -1.31 19.45
N GLN A 344 -6.15 -1.72 20.22
CA GLN A 344 -6.00 -2.04 21.64
C GLN A 344 -4.95 -3.13 21.88
N GLY A 345 -5.02 -4.24 21.15
CA GLY A 345 -4.04 -5.33 21.27
C GLY A 345 -2.62 -4.90 20.86
N SER A 346 -2.47 -3.96 19.93
CA SER A 346 -1.16 -3.42 19.55
C SER A 346 -0.58 -2.50 20.63
N GLN A 347 -1.42 -1.73 21.31
CA GLN A 347 -1.02 -0.86 22.42
C GLN A 347 -0.61 -1.68 23.65
N GLU A 348 -1.37 -2.71 24.02
CA GLU A 348 -1.05 -3.62 25.12
C GLU A 348 0.30 -4.32 24.89
N ASN A 349 0.55 -4.83 23.67
CA ASN A 349 1.83 -5.44 23.33
C ASN A 349 3.00 -4.43 23.40
N MET A 350 2.79 -3.18 23.02
CA MET A 350 3.81 -2.13 23.07
C MET A 350 4.13 -1.74 24.52
N GLN A 351 3.14 -1.71 25.40
CA GLN A 351 3.32 -1.44 26.84
C GLN A 351 4.05 -2.57 27.56
N GLN A 352 3.87 -3.83 27.13
CA GLN A 352 4.59 -4.96 27.69
C GLN A 352 6.07 -5.02 27.27
N ILE A 353 6.42 -4.45 26.09
CA ILE A 353 7.79 -4.42 25.58
C ILE A 353 8.60 -3.24 26.16
N LEU A 354 7.94 -2.15 26.56
CA LEU A 354 8.60 -1.01 27.21
C LEU A 354 8.94 -1.41 28.65
N PRO A 355 10.23 -1.36 29.07
CA PRO A 355 10.58 -1.59 30.47
C PRO A 355 9.84 -0.58 31.33
N SER A 356 9.14 -1.07 32.36
CA SER A 356 8.55 -0.21 33.39
C SER A 356 9.60 0.80 33.87
N PRO A 357 9.31 2.10 33.95
CA PRO A 357 10.26 3.07 34.47
C PRO A 357 10.60 2.61 35.90
N LYS A 358 11.86 2.24 36.13
CA LYS A 358 12.36 1.96 37.48
C LYS A 358 12.00 3.17 38.33
N PRO A 359 11.34 2.97 39.49
CA PRO A 359 11.12 4.08 40.43
C PRO A 359 12.50 4.67 40.71
N LYS A 360 12.67 5.97 40.50
CA LYS A 360 13.84 6.70 40.96
C LYS A 360 13.92 6.50 42.47
N SER A 361 14.87 5.70 42.92
CA SER A 361 15.28 5.69 44.30
C SER A 361 15.71 7.12 44.64
N ILE A 362 14.96 7.79 45.50
CA ILE A 362 15.34 9.06 46.12
C ILE A 362 16.63 8.74 46.88
N PRO A 363 17.73 9.45 46.67
CA PRO A 363 18.88 9.32 47.55
C PRO A 363 18.45 9.74 48.95
N ASP A 364 18.56 8.81 49.90
CA ASP A 364 18.37 9.06 51.30
C ASP A 364 19.59 9.86 51.77
N ASP A 365 19.41 11.18 51.86
CA ASP A 365 20.41 12.13 52.35
C ASP A 365 20.34 12.16 53.89
N SER A 366 20.69 11.03 54.49
CA SER A 366 20.95 10.96 55.93
C SER A 366 22.46 11.23 56.12
N THR A 367 22.81 12.51 56.25
CA THR A 367 24.10 12.96 56.76
C THR A 367 24.21 12.58 58.22
N ASP A 368 24.87 11.46 58.49
CA ASP A 368 25.38 11.13 59.83
C ASP A 368 26.51 12.09 60.21
N PHE A 369 26.17 13.06 61.07
CA PHE A 369 27.14 13.88 61.81
C PHE A 369 27.77 13.00 62.91
N ASN A 370 28.93 12.39 62.61
CA ASN A 370 29.75 11.74 63.61
C ASN A 370 30.68 12.77 64.22
N VAL A 371 30.30 13.26 65.44
CA VAL A 371 31.17 14.09 66.31
C VAL A 371 32.13 13.15 67.02
N ASN A 372 33.36 13.15 66.55
CA ASN A 372 34.49 12.47 67.19
C ASN A 372 35.07 13.41 68.27
N THR A 373 34.71 13.21 69.55
CA THR A 373 35.42 13.81 70.68
C THR A 373 36.50 12.82 71.16
N ASN A 374 37.71 13.04 70.68
CA ASN A 374 38.89 12.45 71.29
C ASN A 374 39.51 13.45 72.25
N GLY A 375 39.26 13.19 73.57
CA GLY A 375 40.01 13.80 74.64
C GLY A 375 41.31 13.05 74.87
N SER A 376 42.43 13.68 74.62
CA SER A 376 43.75 13.26 75.01
C SER A 376 43.95 13.50 76.47
N THR A 377 44.41 12.54 77.25
CA THR A 377 45.05 12.75 78.57
C THR A 377 46.40 12.10 78.55
N ILE A 378 47.37 12.91 78.85
CA ILE A 378 48.79 12.64 79.09
C ILE A 378 48.96 11.97 80.45
N VAL A 379 49.75 10.95 80.56
CA VAL A 379 51.01 10.77 81.35
C VAL A 379 51.85 9.65 80.74
#